data_d3b552505a47a589e7898baa7b1f14ef
#
_entry.id   d3b552505a47a589e7898baa7b1f14ef
#
_cell.length_a   1.000
_cell.length_b   1.000
_cell.length_c   1.000
_cell.angle_alpha   90.00
_cell.angle_beta   90.00
_cell.angle_gamma   90.00
#
_symmetry.space_group_name_H-M   'P 1'
#
loop_
_entity.id
_entity.type
_entity.pdbx_description
1 polymer ?
#
loop_
_entity_poly.entity_id
_entity_poly.type
_entity_poly.pdbx_seq_one_letter_code
_entity_poly.pdbx_strand_id
1 'polypeptide(L)'
;MQERLKELQNKIGYRFRDEELLISALMHSSYTNEKHIPKHKCNERLEFLGDAVLELISSEFLFFANRKTPEGELTRMRASMVCEPSLAFCAREIGLGEYLLLGKGEETTGGRKRDSVTSDALEALIGAIYLDGGFANAKEFIKNFVLNDLENKKLFYDSKTILQEMVQGVHGNQVLYKLVKEEGPDHNKSFTVEAYIGDALYGEGTGRTKKAAEQEAAYHAILKYKGNKE
;
A
#
# COMPACT_ATOMS: atom_id res chain seq x y z
N MET A 1 -1.02 -18.13 17.74
CA MET A 1 -1.92 -17.05 17.28
C MET A 1 -1.84 -15.84 18.22
N GLN A 2 -2.08 -16.00 19.50
CA GLN A 2 -2.10 -14.87 20.45
C GLN A 2 -0.80 -14.04 20.54
N GLU A 3 0.37 -14.66 20.49
CA GLU A 3 1.65 -13.92 20.46
C GLU A 3 1.78 -13.04 19.22
N ARG A 4 1.38 -13.53 18.03
CA ARG A 4 1.39 -12.77 16.79
C ARG A 4 0.43 -11.57 16.82
N LEU A 5 -0.77 -11.74 17.43
CA LEU A 5 -1.71 -10.63 17.60
C LEU A 5 -1.16 -9.56 18.54
N LYS A 6 -0.48 -9.97 19.63
CA LYS A 6 0.19 -9.05 20.54
C LYS A 6 1.33 -8.30 19.88
N GLU A 7 2.11 -8.98 19.05
CA GLU A 7 3.19 -8.37 18.28
C GLU A 7 2.65 -7.32 17.32
N LEU A 8 1.60 -7.63 16.54
CA LEU A 8 0.95 -6.67 15.66
C LEU A 8 0.41 -5.46 16.42
N GLN A 9 -0.31 -5.69 17.54
CA GLN A 9 -0.83 -4.62 18.39
C GLN A 9 0.29 -3.70 18.92
N ASN A 10 1.45 -4.25 19.25
CA ASN A 10 2.61 -3.46 19.68
C ASN A 10 3.17 -2.62 18.50
N LYS A 11 3.27 -3.21 17.30
CA LYS A 11 3.75 -2.51 16.09
C LYS A 11 2.85 -1.33 15.70
N ILE A 12 1.54 -1.53 15.76
CA ILE A 12 0.57 -0.49 15.38
C ILE A 12 0.28 0.51 16.52
N GLY A 13 0.79 0.27 17.72
CA GLY A 13 0.57 1.14 18.88
C GLY A 13 -0.87 1.17 19.39
N TYR A 14 -1.69 0.18 19.02
CA TYR A 14 -3.09 0.10 19.41
C TYR A 14 -3.41 -1.25 20.02
N ARG A 15 -4.10 -1.24 21.19
CA ARG A 15 -4.58 -2.44 21.88
C ARG A 15 -6.08 -2.57 21.77
N PHE A 16 -6.53 -3.65 21.15
CA PHE A 16 -7.94 -3.96 21.02
C PHE A 16 -8.55 -4.39 22.35
N ARG A 17 -9.75 -3.87 22.63
CA ARG A 17 -10.62 -4.33 23.71
C ARG A 17 -11.35 -5.60 23.28
N ASP A 18 -11.78 -5.65 22.02
CA ASP A 18 -12.36 -6.81 21.37
C ASP A 18 -11.39 -7.37 20.31
N GLU A 19 -10.63 -8.40 20.69
CA GLU A 19 -9.68 -9.06 19.78
C GLU A 19 -10.36 -9.75 18.59
N GLU A 20 -11.66 -10.04 18.64
CA GLU A 20 -12.40 -10.62 17.51
C GLU A 20 -12.46 -9.64 16.30
N LEU A 21 -12.49 -8.35 16.57
CA LEU A 21 -12.42 -7.33 15.50
C LEU A 21 -11.06 -7.38 14.78
N LEU A 22 -9.96 -7.51 15.53
CA LEU A 22 -8.63 -7.67 14.95
C LEU A 22 -8.52 -8.95 14.12
N ILE A 23 -9.00 -10.08 14.69
CA ILE A 23 -8.98 -11.38 13.99
C ILE A 23 -9.80 -11.28 12.69
N SER A 24 -10.98 -10.67 12.74
CA SER A 24 -11.83 -10.47 11.55
C SER A 24 -11.14 -9.59 10.49
N ALA A 25 -10.45 -8.53 10.88
CA ALA A 25 -9.71 -7.67 9.95
C ALA A 25 -8.56 -8.42 9.26
N LEU A 26 -7.97 -9.40 9.91
CA LEU A 26 -6.88 -10.22 9.35
C LEU A 26 -7.39 -11.42 8.55
N MET A 27 -8.70 -11.69 8.54
CA MET A 27 -9.30 -12.90 7.97
C MET A 27 -9.76 -12.65 6.52
N HIS A 28 -8.97 -13.07 5.55
CA HIS A 28 -9.32 -13.00 4.13
C HIS A 28 -10.44 -14.00 3.79
N SER A 29 -11.23 -13.69 2.76
CA SER A 29 -12.37 -14.52 2.33
C SER A 29 -11.96 -15.95 1.91
N SER A 30 -10.76 -16.15 1.39
CA SER A 30 -10.22 -17.49 1.09
C SER A 30 -10.10 -18.39 2.33
N TYR A 31 -9.75 -17.80 3.49
CA TYR A 31 -9.68 -18.53 4.73
C TYR A 31 -11.05 -18.94 5.25
N THR A 32 -12.02 -18.03 5.22
CA THR A 32 -13.40 -18.37 5.61
C THR A 32 -14.00 -19.44 4.73
N ASN A 33 -13.75 -19.40 3.43
CA ASN A 33 -14.19 -20.44 2.49
C ASN A 33 -13.59 -21.80 2.81
N GLU A 34 -12.27 -21.88 3.03
CA GLU A 34 -11.58 -23.14 3.35
C GLU A 34 -12.02 -23.72 4.70
N LYS A 35 -12.23 -22.86 5.69
CA LYS A 35 -12.59 -23.27 7.06
C LYS A 35 -14.11 -23.39 7.29
N HIS A 36 -14.92 -23.18 6.26
CA HIS A 36 -16.38 -23.17 6.35
C HIS A 36 -16.92 -22.20 7.41
N ILE A 37 -16.22 -21.08 7.62
CA ILE A 37 -16.63 -19.98 8.48
C ILE A 37 -17.65 -19.12 7.71
N PRO A 38 -18.71 -18.60 8.35
CA PRO A 38 -19.68 -17.73 7.68
C PRO A 38 -19.00 -16.55 6.98
N LYS A 39 -19.35 -16.30 5.70
CA LYS A 39 -18.71 -15.26 4.85
C LYS A 39 -18.66 -13.88 5.50
N HIS A 40 -19.68 -13.50 6.28
CA HIS A 40 -19.72 -12.19 6.93
C HIS A 40 -18.65 -12.00 8.05
N LYS A 41 -17.89 -13.04 8.37
CA LYS A 41 -16.78 -12.99 9.33
C LYS A 41 -15.44 -12.62 8.69
N CYS A 42 -15.35 -12.62 7.34
CA CYS A 42 -14.13 -12.16 6.67
C CYS A 42 -13.98 -10.62 6.76
N ASN A 43 -12.84 -10.11 6.33
CA ASN A 43 -12.48 -8.70 6.44
C ASN A 43 -13.28 -7.75 5.52
N GLU A 44 -13.97 -8.23 4.47
CA GLU A 44 -14.65 -7.41 3.46
C GLU A 44 -15.61 -6.35 4.06
N ARG A 45 -16.29 -6.65 5.16
CA ARG A 45 -17.20 -5.69 5.81
C ARG A 45 -16.46 -4.62 6.61
N LEU A 46 -15.33 -4.98 7.20
CA LEU A 46 -14.47 -4.04 7.91
C LEU A 46 -13.70 -3.16 6.92
N GLU A 47 -13.27 -3.71 5.79
CA GLU A 47 -12.69 -3.00 4.66
C GLU A 47 -13.65 -1.92 4.16
N PHE A 48 -14.89 -2.26 3.83
CA PHE A 48 -15.92 -1.30 3.42
C PHE A 48 -16.08 -0.13 4.41
N LEU A 49 -16.06 -0.41 5.71
CA LEU A 49 -16.16 0.63 6.74
C LEU A 49 -14.86 1.43 6.86
N GLY A 50 -13.73 0.73 6.79
CA GLY A 50 -12.40 1.33 6.91
C GLY A 50 -12.07 2.28 5.78
N ASP A 51 -12.44 1.94 4.54
CA ASP A 51 -12.35 2.83 3.38
C ASP A 51 -13.06 4.16 3.65
N ALA A 52 -14.32 4.12 4.09
CA ALA A 52 -15.08 5.34 4.39
C ALA A 52 -14.43 6.19 5.51
N VAL A 53 -13.88 5.56 6.55
CA VAL A 53 -13.17 6.23 7.64
C VAL A 53 -11.85 6.83 7.14
N LEU A 54 -11.11 6.11 6.33
CA LEU A 54 -9.87 6.56 5.72
C LEU A 54 -10.09 7.76 4.80
N GLU A 55 -11.10 7.69 3.94
CA GLU A 55 -11.47 8.79 3.04
C GLU A 55 -11.84 10.07 3.82
N LEU A 56 -12.64 9.93 4.88
CA LEU A 56 -13.04 11.09 5.72
C LEU A 56 -11.83 11.73 6.38
N ILE A 57 -10.96 10.94 7.00
CA ILE A 57 -9.80 11.45 7.74
C ILE A 57 -8.76 12.06 6.80
N SER A 58 -8.53 11.43 5.64
CA SER A 58 -7.64 11.95 4.61
C SER A 58 -8.15 13.26 4.02
N SER A 59 -9.46 13.37 3.81
CA SER A 59 -10.11 14.62 3.36
C SER A 59 -9.96 15.72 4.37
N GLU A 60 -10.22 15.46 5.66
CA GLU A 60 -10.04 16.40 6.74
C GLU A 60 -8.59 16.89 6.83
N PHE A 61 -7.64 15.97 6.75
CA PHE A 61 -6.21 16.29 6.75
C PHE A 61 -5.83 17.24 5.60
N LEU A 62 -6.22 16.91 4.37
CA LEU A 62 -5.94 17.73 3.19
C LEU A 62 -6.60 19.10 3.27
N PHE A 63 -7.84 19.16 3.72
CA PHE A 63 -8.60 20.41 3.88
C PHE A 63 -7.88 21.41 4.78
N PHE A 64 -7.35 20.96 5.91
CA PHE A 64 -6.63 21.82 6.84
C PHE A 64 -5.20 22.13 6.42
N ALA A 65 -4.53 21.19 5.79
CA ALA A 65 -3.14 21.36 5.33
C ALA A 65 -3.03 22.28 4.09
N ASN A 66 -4.06 22.28 3.23
CA ASN A 66 -4.02 22.92 1.91
C ASN A 66 -5.14 23.95 1.72
N ARG A 67 -5.20 24.96 2.59
CA ARG A 67 -6.31 25.94 2.72
C ARG A 67 -6.65 26.73 1.44
N LYS A 68 -5.74 26.83 0.49
CA LYS A 68 -5.92 27.61 -0.76
C LYS A 68 -6.04 26.72 -2.00
N THR A 69 -5.95 25.41 -1.84
CA THR A 69 -5.97 24.45 -2.95
C THR A 69 -7.42 24.21 -3.41
N PRO A 70 -7.70 24.28 -4.73
CA PRO A 70 -9.02 24.00 -5.27
C PRO A 70 -9.47 22.56 -5.00
N GLU A 71 -10.80 22.35 -4.93
CA GLU A 71 -11.43 21.05 -4.62
C GLU A 71 -10.94 19.93 -5.53
N GLY A 72 -10.91 20.13 -6.86
CA GLY A 72 -10.48 19.09 -7.80
C GLY A 72 -9.01 18.66 -7.62
N GLU A 73 -8.15 19.52 -7.06
CA GLU A 73 -6.78 19.18 -6.73
C GLU A 73 -6.72 18.40 -5.40
N LEU A 74 -7.51 18.81 -4.39
CA LEU A 74 -7.65 18.06 -3.14
C LEU A 74 -8.16 16.64 -3.38
N THR A 75 -9.13 16.48 -4.29
CA THR A 75 -9.66 15.17 -4.70
C THR A 75 -8.57 14.30 -5.36
N ARG A 76 -7.75 14.87 -6.25
CA ARG A 76 -6.62 14.13 -6.84
C ARG A 76 -5.55 13.75 -5.82
N MET A 77 -5.23 14.67 -4.89
CA MET A 77 -4.29 14.39 -3.81
C MET A 77 -4.80 13.24 -2.93
N ARG A 78 -6.08 13.30 -2.50
CA ARG A 78 -6.68 12.20 -1.74
C ARG A 78 -6.58 10.88 -2.48
N ALA A 79 -7.04 10.82 -3.73
CA ALA A 79 -7.01 9.60 -4.51
C ALA A 79 -5.59 9.00 -4.63
N SER A 80 -4.55 9.82 -4.72
CA SER A 80 -3.16 9.33 -4.74
C SER A 80 -2.68 8.78 -3.39
N MET A 81 -3.22 9.28 -2.28
CA MET A 81 -2.83 8.88 -0.93
C MET A 81 -3.50 7.58 -0.47
N VAL A 82 -4.75 7.34 -0.92
CA VAL A 82 -5.55 6.19 -0.48
C VAL A 82 -5.75 5.12 -1.56
N CYS A 83 -5.00 5.17 -2.67
CA CYS A 83 -5.06 4.15 -3.70
C CYS A 83 -4.41 2.83 -3.25
N GLU A 84 -4.80 1.71 -3.87
CA GLU A 84 -4.29 0.36 -3.58
C GLU A 84 -2.76 0.31 -3.43
N PRO A 85 -1.92 0.82 -4.38
CA PRO A 85 -0.47 0.77 -4.23
C PRO A 85 0.04 1.51 -2.99
N SER A 86 -0.63 2.62 -2.61
CA SER A 86 -0.32 3.41 -1.42
C SER A 86 -0.55 2.63 -0.16
N LEU A 87 -1.72 2.09 -0.05
CA LEU A 87 -2.13 1.33 1.12
C LEU A 87 -1.32 0.04 1.25
N ALA A 88 -1.02 -0.63 0.15
CA ALA A 88 -0.14 -1.79 0.12
C ALA A 88 1.28 -1.46 0.59
N PHE A 89 1.81 -0.28 0.21
CA PHE A 89 3.09 0.19 0.74
C PHE A 89 3.02 0.38 2.26
N CYS A 90 2.00 1.05 2.78
CA CYS A 90 1.79 1.23 4.23
C CYS A 90 1.63 -0.13 4.96
N ALA A 91 0.91 -1.06 4.36
CA ALA A 91 0.75 -2.42 4.90
C ALA A 91 2.09 -3.18 4.97
N ARG A 92 2.97 -3.00 3.99
CA ARG A 92 4.33 -3.58 4.00
C ARG A 92 5.21 -2.99 5.10
N GLU A 93 5.16 -1.68 5.32
CA GLU A 93 5.88 -1.01 6.41
C GLU A 93 5.51 -1.59 7.79
N ILE A 94 4.25 -1.90 7.99
CA ILE A 94 3.75 -2.55 9.21
C ILE A 94 4.13 -4.05 9.24
N GLY A 95 4.38 -4.66 8.08
CA GLY A 95 4.51 -6.10 7.90
C GLY A 95 3.16 -6.83 8.03
N LEU A 96 2.04 -6.16 7.68
CA LEU A 96 0.68 -6.66 7.89
C LEU A 96 0.42 -8.01 7.21
N GLY A 97 0.99 -8.23 6.03
CA GLY A 97 0.86 -9.48 5.28
C GLY A 97 1.24 -10.72 6.09
N GLU A 98 2.22 -10.61 6.99
CA GLU A 98 2.65 -11.74 7.82
C GLU A 98 1.57 -12.21 8.80
N TYR A 99 0.64 -11.34 9.19
CA TYR A 99 -0.42 -11.64 10.16
C TYR A 99 -1.71 -12.15 9.54
N LEU A 100 -1.87 -12.08 8.21
CA LEU A 100 -3.09 -12.46 7.52
C LEU A 100 -3.42 -13.94 7.69
N LEU A 101 -4.71 -14.24 7.78
CA LEU A 101 -5.30 -15.56 7.74
C LEU A 101 -5.77 -15.83 6.30
N LEU A 102 -5.02 -16.64 5.58
CA LEU A 102 -5.29 -16.97 4.18
C LEU A 102 -5.65 -18.45 4.04
N GLY A 103 -6.49 -18.79 3.07
CA GLY A 103 -6.66 -20.16 2.61
C GLY A 103 -5.43 -20.65 1.86
N LYS A 104 -5.21 -21.97 1.82
CA LYS A 104 -4.01 -22.58 1.21
C LYS A 104 -3.77 -22.14 -0.24
N GLY A 105 -4.83 -22.04 -1.03
CA GLY A 105 -4.73 -21.58 -2.43
C GLY A 105 -4.17 -20.17 -2.51
N GLU A 106 -4.71 -19.24 -1.74
CA GLU A 106 -4.28 -17.85 -1.69
C GLU A 106 -2.86 -17.71 -1.14
N GLU A 107 -2.52 -18.49 -0.11
CA GLU A 107 -1.18 -18.57 0.46
C GLU A 107 -0.14 -19.02 -0.60
N THR A 108 -0.44 -20.12 -1.31
CA THR A 108 0.45 -20.69 -2.32
C THR A 108 0.70 -19.75 -3.49
N THR A 109 -0.29 -18.91 -3.85
CA THR A 109 -0.17 -17.92 -4.92
C THR A 109 0.44 -16.60 -4.45
N GLY A 110 0.98 -16.55 -3.24
CA GLY A 110 1.69 -15.38 -2.68
C GLY A 110 0.76 -14.26 -2.24
N GLY A 111 -0.46 -14.57 -1.78
CA GLY A 111 -1.46 -13.61 -1.32
C GLY A 111 -0.95 -12.65 -0.25
N ARG A 112 -0.07 -13.11 0.66
CA ARG A 112 0.55 -12.23 1.69
C ARG A 112 1.32 -11.03 1.16
N LYS A 113 1.78 -11.12 -0.08
CA LYS A 113 2.57 -10.06 -0.75
C LYS A 113 1.79 -9.39 -1.87
N ARG A 114 0.51 -9.76 -2.06
CA ARG A 114 -0.34 -9.18 -3.10
C ARG A 114 -0.88 -7.85 -2.62
N ASP A 115 -0.69 -6.80 -3.42
CA ASP A 115 -1.08 -5.43 -3.07
C ASP A 115 -2.56 -5.32 -2.73
N SER A 116 -3.45 -5.88 -3.57
CA SER A 116 -4.89 -5.88 -3.30
C SER A 116 -5.27 -6.55 -1.97
N VAL A 117 -4.64 -7.67 -1.61
CA VAL A 117 -4.93 -8.38 -0.35
C VAL A 117 -4.44 -7.61 0.86
N THR A 118 -3.29 -6.95 0.76
CA THR A 118 -2.69 -6.22 1.89
C THR A 118 -3.29 -4.83 2.06
N SER A 119 -3.71 -4.15 0.97
CA SER A 119 -4.46 -2.89 1.03
C SER A 119 -5.83 -3.08 1.68
N ASP A 120 -6.61 -4.07 1.22
CA ASP A 120 -7.91 -4.40 1.77
C ASP A 120 -7.83 -4.75 3.26
N ALA A 121 -6.79 -5.49 3.65
CA ALA A 121 -6.54 -5.81 5.06
C ALA A 121 -6.16 -4.58 5.89
N LEU A 122 -5.46 -3.58 5.32
CA LEU A 122 -5.16 -2.33 6.01
C LEU A 122 -6.43 -1.50 6.22
N GLU A 123 -7.29 -1.40 5.22
CA GLU A 123 -8.59 -0.77 5.37
C GLU A 123 -9.45 -1.48 6.42
N ALA A 124 -9.49 -2.83 6.38
CA ALA A 124 -10.20 -3.61 7.38
C ALA A 124 -9.65 -3.38 8.80
N LEU A 125 -8.34 -3.22 8.95
CA LEU A 125 -7.71 -2.89 10.25
C LEU A 125 -8.14 -1.49 10.72
N ILE A 126 -8.23 -0.52 9.82
CA ILE A 126 -8.76 0.83 10.13
C ILE A 126 -10.21 0.74 10.60
N GLY A 127 -11.04 -0.02 9.89
CA GLY A 127 -12.44 -0.25 10.28
C GLY A 127 -12.58 -0.91 11.65
N ALA A 128 -11.71 -1.91 11.94
CA ALA A 128 -11.67 -2.57 13.23
C ALA A 128 -11.26 -1.62 14.38
N ILE A 129 -10.22 -0.81 14.19
CA ILE A 129 -9.80 0.22 15.17
C ILE A 129 -10.91 1.24 15.40
N TYR A 130 -11.60 1.64 14.32
CA TYR A 130 -12.73 2.57 14.45
C TYR A 130 -13.88 2.00 15.29
N LEU A 131 -14.26 0.75 15.08
CA LEU A 131 -15.32 0.10 15.86
C LEU A 131 -14.93 -0.12 17.32
N ASP A 132 -13.69 -0.49 17.58
CA ASP A 132 -13.19 -0.78 18.93
C ASP A 132 -12.87 0.48 19.73
N GLY A 133 -12.21 1.46 19.10
CA GLY A 133 -11.64 2.63 19.77
C GLY A 133 -12.23 3.97 19.36
N GLY A 134 -13.11 4.00 18.36
CA GLY A 134 -13.73 5.21 17.85
C GLY A 134 -12.85 6.04 16.93
N PHE A 135 -13.40 7.15 16.46
CA PHE A 135 -12.80 8.02 15.44
C PHE A 135 -11.40 8.54 15.82
N ALA A 136 -11.18 8.90 17.09
CA ALA A 136 -9.90 9.47 17.52
C ALA A 136 -8.73 8.48 17.36
N ASN A 137 -8.94 7.21 17.73
CA ASN A 137 -7.94 6.16 17.59
C ASN A 137 -7.69 5.79 16.12
N ALA A 138 -8.75 5.70 15.30
CA ALA A 138 -8.60 5.49 13.86
C ALA A 138 -7.83 6.64 13.19
N LYS A 139 -8.11 7.88 13.60
CA LYS A 139 -7.41 9.08 13.10
C LYS A 139 -5.92 9.08 13.47
N GLU A 140 -5.61 8.68 14.70
CA GLU A 140 -4.22 8.56 15.14
C GLU A 140 -3.47 7.49 14.33
N PHE A 141 -4.07 6.31 14.17
CA PHE A 141 -3.50 5.24 13.35
C PHE A 141 -3.26 5.70 11.91
N ILE A 142 -4.27 6.29 11.26
CA ILE A 142 -4.15 6.77 9.87
C ILE A 142 -3.06 7.83 9.76
N LYS A 143 -2.96 8.76 10.70
CA LYS A 143 -1.89 9.76 10.69
C LYS A 143 -0.50 9.15 10.82
N ASN A 144 -0.34 8.15 11.66
CA ASN A 144 0.95 7.55 11.95
C ASN A 144 1.44 6.59 10.86
N PHE A 145 0.54 5.93 10.14
CA PHE A 145 0.88 4.86 9.19
C PHE A 145 0.52 5.16 7.75
N VAL A 146 -0.50 5.99 7.49
CA VAL A 146 -0.95 6.31 6.14
C VAL A 146 -0.55 7.72 5.72
N LEU A 147 -0.78 8.72 6.57
CA LEU A 147 -0.56 10.14 6.24
C LEU A 147 0.83 10.65 6.67
N ASN A 148 1.66 9.81 7.26
CA ASN A 148 3.05 10.13 7.52
C ASN A 148 3.88 10.01 6.24
N ASP A 149 5.00 10.70 6.18
CA ASP A 149 6.01 10.59 5.12
C ASP A 149 5.44 10.62 3.68
N LEU A 150 4.50 11.55 3.47
CA LEU A 150 3.77 11.68 2.20
C LEU A 150 4.69 11.94 1.01
N GLU A 151 5.86 12.57 1.22
CA GLU A 151 6.83 12.84 0.17
C GLU A 151 7.44 11.54 -0.37
N ASN A 152 7.87 10.62 0.50
CA ASN A 152 8.40 9.33 0.06
C ASN A 152 7.32 8.44 -0.53
N LYS A 153 6.12 8.47 0.03
CA LYS A 153 4.96 7.77 -0.53
C LYS A 153 4.61 8.30 -1.92
N LYS A 154 4.55 9.61 -2.11
CA LYS A 154 4.34 10.23 -3.43
C LYS A 154 5.46 9.84 -4.39
N LEU A 155 6.71 9.80 -3.94
CA LEU A 155 7.83 9.30 -4.73
C LEU A 155 7.58 7.87 -5.22
N PHE A 156 6.99 7.01 -4.40
CA PHE A 156 6.73 5.63 -4.76
C PHE A 156 5.61 5.48 -5.81
N TYR A 157 4.48 6.25 -5.70
CA TYR A 157 3.37 6.08 -6.68
C TYR A 157 3.56 6.82 -7.98
N ASP A 158 4.21 7.98 -7.92
CA ASP A 158 4.39 8.89 -9.05
C ASP A 158 5.81 8.82 -9.58
N SER A 159 6.54 7.76 -9.22
CA SER A 159 7.94 7.58 -9.54
C SER A 159 8.23 7.79 -11.02
N LYS A 160 7.39 7.25 -11.91
CA LYS A 160 7.59 7.39 -13.35
C LYS A 160 7.51 8.84 -13.80
N THR A 161 6.49 9.58 -13.35
CA THR A 161 6.30 11.00 -13.67
C THR A 161 7.42 11.83 -13.07
N ILE A 162 7.71 11.61 -11.78
CA ILE A 162 8.75 12.35 -11.06
C ILE A 162 10.13 12.10 -11.68
N LEU A 163 10.46 10.85 -12.01
CA LEU A 163 11.73 10.52 -12.66
C LEU A 163 11.85 11.18 -14.03
N GLN A 164 10.76 11.18 -14.82
CA GLN A 164 10.71 11.83 -16.12
C GLN A 164 10.96 13.33 -16.01
N GLU A 165 10.30 14.01 -15.07
CA GLU A 165 10.49 15.44 -14.81
C GLU A 165 11.91 15.77 -14.35
N MET A 166 12.46 14.95 -13.44
CA MET A 166 13.84 15.11 -12.94
C MET A 166 14.89 14.98 -14.04
N VAL A 167 14.66 14.09 -15.01
CA VAL A 167 15.60 13.77 -16.10
C VAL A 167 15.45 14.75 -17.24
N GLN A 168 14.25 15.20 -17.60
CA GLN A 168 13.99 16.19 -18.64
C GLN A 168 14.65 17.55 -18.33
N GLY A 169 14.75 17.92 -17.06
CA GLY A 169 15.43 19.15 -16.60
C GLY A 169 16.95 19.13 -16.80
N VAL A 170 17.56 17.98 -17.11
CA VAL A 170 19.02 17.80 -17.23
C VAL A 170 19.37 17.21 -18.60
N HIS A 171 19.63 18.08 -19.58
CA HIS A 171 20.15 17.72 -20.92
C HIS A 171 19.31 16.86 -21.85
N GLY A 172 17.96 16.89 -21.75
CA GLY A 172 17.09 16.23 -22.74
C GLY A 172 17.17 14.69 -22.73
N ASN A 173 17.72 14.10 -21.68
CA ASN A 173 17.74 12.64 -21.50
C ASN A 173 16.32 12.09 -21.33
N GLN A 174 16.08 10.93 -21.92
CA GLN A 174 14.83 10.19 -21.74
C GLN A 174 15.05 9.02 -20.79
N VAL A 175 14.01 8.72 -20.01
CA VAL A 175 13.96 7.49 -19.22
C VAL A 175 13.49 6.35 -20.12
N LEU A 176 14.27 5.28 -20.18
CA LEU A 176 13.93 4.08 -20.93
C LEU A 176 13.68 2.93 -19.95
N TYR A 177 12.51 2.28 -20.08
CA TYR A 177 12.17 1.08 -19.33
C TYR A 177 12.35 -0.15 -20.20
N LYS A 178 13.11 -1.13 -19.72
CA LYS A 178 13.35 -2.41 -20.41
C LYS A 178 12.79 -3.56 -19.59
N LEU A 179 11.85 -4.32 -20.16
CA LEU A 179 11.44 -5.59 -19.58
C LEU A 179 12.58 -6.61 -19.75
N VAL A 180 13.14 -7.05 -18.63
CA VAL A 180 14.27 -7.99 -18.62
C VAL A 180 13.85 -9.39 -18.26
N LYS A 181 12.71 -9.55 -17.55
CA LYS A 181 12.23 -10.87 -17.14
C LYS A 181 10.71 -10.91 -17.09
N GLU A 182 10.14 -12.02 -17.54
CA GLU A 182 8.71 -12.35 -17.39
C GLU A 182 8.62 -13.81 -16.97
N GLU A 183 8.10 -14.08 -15.78
CA GLU A 183 8.05 -15.40 -15.16
C GLU A 183 6.68 -15.70 -14.58
N GLY A 184 6.42 -17.01 -14.41
CA GLY A 184 5.19 -17.52 -13.80
C GLY A 184 4.07 -17.79 -14.80
N PRO A 185 3.04 -18.56 -14.36
CA PRO A 185 1.87 -18.86 -15.17
C PRO A 185 0.99 -17.60 -15.35
N ASP A 186 0.12 -17.62 -16.36
CA ASP A 186 -0.71 -16.44 -16.75
C ASP A 186 -1.48 -15.78 -15.59
N HIS A 187 -1.95 -16.59 -14.65
CA HIS A 187 -2.68 -16.12 -13.47
C HIS A 187 -1.76 -15.63 -12.33
N ASN A 188 -0.45 -15.75 -12.46
CA ASN A 188 0.55 -15.36 -11.45
C ASN A 188 1.87 -14.91 -12.08
N LYS A 189 1.80 -14.06 -13.11
CA LYS A 189 2.97 -13.50 -13.76
C LYS A 189 3.72 -12.53 -12.86
N SER A 190 5.03 -12.54 -12.96
CA SER A 190 5.96 -11.56 -12.40
C SER A 190 6.78 -10.96 -13.54
N PHE A 191 6.88 -9.64 -13.54
CA PHE A 191 7.65 -8.87 -14.50
C PHE A 191 8.82 -8.22 -13.77
N THR A 192 10.02 -8.26 -14.36
CA THR A 192 11.16 -7.47 -13.90
C THR A 192 11.50 -6.44 -14.96
N VAL A 193 11.61 -5.19 -14.55
CA VAL A 193 11.88 -4.04 -15.43
C VAL A 193 13.09 -3.29 -14.92
N GLU A 194 13.96 -2.89 -15.83
CA GLU A 194 15.08 -1.98 -15.57
C GLU A 194 14.78 -0.58 -16.10
N ALA A 195 15.11 0.44 -15.30
CA ALA A 195 15.01 1.86 -15.67
C ALA A 195 16.40 2.42 -15.99
N TYR A 196 16.53 2.94 -17.19
CA TYR A 196 17.76 3.56 -17.71
C TYR A 196 17.58 5.08 -17.88
N ILE A 197 18.65 5.82 -17.58
CA ILE A 197 18.77 7.24 -17.91
C ILE A 197 19.96 7.36 -18.88
N GLY A 198 19.69 7.65 -20.16
CA GLY A 198 20.67 7.44 -21.21
C GLY A 198 21.05 5.95 -21.30
N ASP A 199 22.35 5.65 -21.28
CA ASP A 199 22.85 4.26 -21.32
C ASP A 199 23.10 3.62 -19.94
N ALA A 200 22.91 4.36 -18.86
CA ALA A 200 23.19 3.89 -17.51
C ALA A 200 21.96 3.32 -16.81
N LEU A 201 22.12 2.16 -16.15
CA LEU A 201 21.10 1.53 -15.31
C LEU A 201 21.00 2.28 -13.99
N TYR A 202 19.81 2.81 -13.70
CA TYR A 202 19.54 3.54 -12.46
C TYR A 202 18.65 2.77 -11.49
N GLY A 203 17.73 1.93 -11.96
CA GLY A 203 16.85 1.16 -11.07
C GLY A 203 16.33 -0.12 -11.69
N GLU A 204 16.00 -1.08 -10.85
CA GLU A 204 15.31 -2.32 -11.20
C GLU A 204 14.07 -2.45 -10.32
N GLY A 205 12.99 -2.95 -10.87
CA GLY A 205 11.76 -3.18 -10.16
C GLY A 205 11.04 -4.42 -10.63
N THR A 206 10.28 -5.04 -9.74
CA THR A 206 9.47 -6.23 -10.00
C THR A 206 8.00 -5.94 -9.74
N GLY A 207 7.10 -6.59 -10.45
CA GLY A 207 5.67 -6.41 -10.25
C GLY A 207 4.84 -7.44 -10.97
N ARG A 208 3.58 -7.58 -10.57
CA ARG A 208 2.62 -8.47 -11.23
C ARG A 208 2.10 -7.93 -12.56
N THR A 209 2.30 -6.65 -12.81
CA THR A 209 2.07 -6.00 -14.10
C THR A 209 3.32 -5.28 -14.54
N LYS A 210 3.50 -5.09 -15.84
CA LYS A 210 4.61 -4.30 -16.38
C LYS A 210 4.62 -2.88 -15.79
N LYS A 211 3.42 -2.27 -15.63
CA LYS A 211 3.28 -0.94 -15.03
C LYS A 211 3.76 -0.90 -13.58
N ALA A 212 3.44 -1.90 -12.76
CA ALA A 212 3.90 -1.96 -11.37
C ALA A 212 5.43 -2.13 -11.29
N ALA A 213 6.01 -3.01 -12.13
CA ALA A 213 7.45 -3.18 -12.21
C ALA A 213 8.18 -1.92 -12.68
N GLU A 214 7.64 -1.20 -13.68
CA GLU A 214 8.17 0.09 -14.12
C GLU A 214 8.12 1.16 -13.04
N GLN A 215 7.06 1.17 -12.23
CA GLN A 215 6.88 2.11 -11.14
C GLN A 215 7.93 1.89 -10.04
N GLU A 216 8.16 0.63 -9.67
CA GLU A 216 9.17 0.25 -8.68
C GLU A 216 10.59 0.52 -9.21
N ALA A 217 10.87 0.21 -10.48
CA ALA A 217 12.14 0.52 -11.12
C ALA A 217 12.41 2.04 -11.13
N ALA A 218 11.40 2.85 -11.42
CA ALA A 218 11.49 4.31 -11.37
C ALA A 218 11.77 4.81 -9.95
N TYR A 219 11.14 4.24 -8.93
CA TYR A 219 11.38 4.59 -7.53
C TYR A 219 12.84 4.35 -7.13
N HIS A 220 13.37 3.16 -7.42
CA HIS A 220 14.78 2.85 -7.16
C HIS A 220 15.73 3.75 -7.95
N ALA A 221 15.36 4.08 -9.20
CA ALA A 221 16.14 5.02 -10.01
C ALA A 221 16.18 6.43 -9.39
N ILE A 222 15.07 6.94 -8.83
CA ILE A 222 15.04 8.23 -8.14
C ILE A 222 15.94 8.22 -6.91
N LEU A 223 15.87 7.18 -6.09
CA LEU A 223 16.71 7.07 -4.90
C LEU A 223 18.20 7.10 -5.26
N LYS A 224 18.62 6.33 -6.27
CA LYS A 224 19.99 6.31 -6.77
C LYS A 224 20.40 7.65 -7.40
N TYR A 225 19.50 8.29 -8.15
CA TYR A 225 19.78 9.58 -8.79
C TYR A 225 19.97 10.71 -7.78
N LYS A 226 19.21 10.71 -6.69
CA LYS A 226 19.38 11.65 -5.57
C LYS A 226 20.69 11.42 -4.82
N GLY A 227 21.02 10.16 -4.50
CA GLY A 227 22.27 9.81 -3.80
C GLY A 227 23.55 10.07 -4.58
N ASN A 228 23.49 10.21 -5.91
CA ASN A 228 24.66 10.56 -6.74
C ASN A 228 24.87 12.09 -6.88
N LYS A 229 23.98 12.90 -6.30
CA LYS A 229 24.08 14.39 -6.32
C LYS A 229 24.56 14.98 -4.99
N GLU A 230 24.69 14.16 -3.95
CA GLU A 230 25.35 14.49 -2.69
C GLU A 230 26.84 14.09 -2.75
#